data_4aa0eb0a08690c25e31efa129a924302
#
_entry.id   4aa0eb0a08690c25e31efa129a924302
#
_cell.length_a   1.000
_cell.length_b   1.000
_cell.length_c   1.000
_cell.angle_alpha   90.00
_cell.angle_beta   90.00
_cell.angle_gamma   90.00
#
_symmetry.space_group_name_H-M   'P 1'
#
loop_
_entity.id
_entity.type
_entity.pdbx_description
1 polymer ?
#
loop_
_entity_poly.entity_id
_entity_poly.type
_entity_poly.pdbx_seq_one_letter_code
_entity_poly.pdbx_strand_id
1 'polypeptide(L)'
;MPGRDVKQVNAQGIIDAPPHVVRAVIADLERYPAFMPYVKESRVLSRDASGDVLNYQRLSFGLPLVQDRHYVIRITEWGYRDADRRRAWAFVWRLEDGLPPGVSRDAVRVSVNSGHWDLRPVAGSESATDVRYCVFTDPAGALPKWLVGLANTEGIPKLFAAVSTAAASPRYASLPPPSEEGPVAEPPSLGDCADATPPGR
;
A
#
# COMPACT_ATOMS: atom_id res chain seq x y z
N MET A 1 18.32 -12.18 21.44
CA MET A 1 17.82 -11.01 20.66
C MET A 1 16.52 -10.58 21.32
N PRO A 2 16.26 -9.32 21.65
CA PRO A 2 14.95 -8.89 22.12
C PRO A 2 13.93 -9.24 21.02
N GLY A 3 12.79 -9.81 21.39
CA GLY A 3 11.77 -10.25 20.46
C GLY A 3 11.30 -9.10 19.57
N ARG A 4 11.28 -9.32 18.27
CA ARG A 4 10.69 -8.39 17.30
C ARG A 4 9.19 -8.29 17.60
N ASP A 5 8.68 -7.09 17.80
CA ASP A 5 7.24 -6.83 18.00
C ASP A 5 6.57 -6.66 16.62
N VAL A 6 6.63 -7.71 15.81
CA VAL A 6 6.06 -7.72 14.48
C VAL A 6 4.56 -7.82 14.57
N LYS A 7 3.85 -6.99 13.80
CA LYS A 7 2.39 -6.93 13.79
C LYS A 7 1.87 -7.16 12.39
N GLN A 8 0.83 -7.96 12.35
CA GLN A 8 0.02 -8.15 11.14
C GLN A 8 -1.30 -7.43 11.31
N VAL A 9 -1.67 -6.68 10.29
CA VAL A 9 -2.97 -6.00 10.21
C VAL A 9 -3.64 -6.43 8.92
N ASN A 10 -4.86 -6.95 9.05
CA ASN A 10 -5.73 -7.27 7.92
C ASN A 10 -6.95 -6.35 7.99
N ALA A 11 -7.33 -5.78 6.86
CA ALA A 11 -8.51 -4.95 6.74
C ALA A 11 -9.22 -5.21 5.42
N GLN A 12 -10.54 -5.09 5.44
CA GLN A 12 -11.38 -5.16 4.24
C GLN A 12 -12.43 -4.08 4.31
N GLY A 13 -12.76 -3.49 3.18
CA GLY A 13 -13.79 -2.47 3.07
C GLY A 13 -14.19 -2.23 1.63
N ILE A 14 -15.30 -1.53 1.43
CA ILE A 14 -15.78 -1.13 0.12
C ILE A 14 -15.47 0.34 -0.11
N ILE A 15 -14.94 0.66 -1.29
CA ILE A 15 -14.75 2.02 -1.78
C ILE A 15 -15.71 2.24 -2.95
N ASP A 16 -16.52 3.32 -2.88
CA ASP A 16 -17.48 3.71 -3.92
C ASP A 16 -16.76 4.38 -5.10
N ALA A 17 -15.91 3.61 -5.75
CA ALA A 17 -15.21 3.98 -6.97
C ALA A 17 -14.84 2.70 -7.74
N PRO A 18 -14.79 2.74 -9.09
CA PRO A 18 -14.38 1.59 -9.90
C PRO A 18 -12.97 1.11 -9.56
N PRO A 19 -12.66 -0.19 -9.67
CA PRO A 19 -11.34 -0.74 -9.34
C PRO A 19 -10.16 -0.07 -10.05
N HIS A 20 -10.31 0.34 -11.30
CA HIS A 20 -9.27 1.04 -12.05
C HIS A 20 -8.98 2.44 -11.49
N VAL A 21 -9.98 3.10 -10.92
CA VAL A 21 -9.84 4.41 -10.25
C VAL A 21 -9.10 4.23 -8.94
N VAL A 22 -9.51 3.26 -8.11
CA VAL A 22 -8.82 2.94 -6.84
C VAL A 22 -7.38 2.52 -7.11
N ARG A 23 -7.15 1.69 -8.15
CA ARG A 23 -5.82 1.31 -8.62
C ARG A 23 -4.96 2.54 -8.93
N ALA A 24 -5.51 3.51 -9.66
CA ALA A 24 -4.77 4.73 -10.02
C ALA A 24 -4.37 5.55 -8.78
N VAL A 25 -5.23 5.62 -7.75
CA VAL A 25 -4.90 6.25 -6.47
C VAL A 25 -3.75 5.53 -5.77
N ILE A 26 -3.80 4.20 -5.68
CA ILE A 26 -2.76 3.39 -5.02
C ILE A 26 -1.43 3.44 -5.80
N ALA A 27 -1.46 3.55 -7.12
CA ALA A 27 -0.27 3.64 -7.96
C ALA A 27 0.40 5.03 -7.95
N ASP A 28 -0.30 6.09 -7.52
CA ASP A 28 0.24 7.47 -7.53
C ASP A 28 1.07 7.77 -6.26
N LEU A 29 2.15 7.00 -6.10
CA LEU A 29 3.00 6.95 -4.91
C LEU A 29 3.58 8.33 -4.55
N GLU A 30 3.97 9.15 -5.53
CA GLU A 30 4.60 10.45 -5.29
C GLU A 30 3.62 11.47 -4.70
N ARG A 31 2.33 11.23 -4.83
CA ARG A 31 1.29 12.06 -4.24
C ARG A 31 0.84 11.62 -2.84
N TYR A 32 1.33 10.51 -2.35
CA TYR A 32 0.98 10.02 -1.01
C TYR A 32 1.09 11.08 0.09
N PRO A 33 2.10 11.97 0.12
CA PRO A 33 2.17 13.03 1.13
C PRO A 33 0.96 14.00 1.12
N ALA A 34 0.22 14.06 0.01
CA ALA A 34 -0.93 14.96 -0.10
C ALA A 34 -2.23 14.36 0.45
N PHE A 35 -2.35 13.03 0.61
CA PHE A 35 -3.59 12.40 1.03
C PHE A 35 -3.43 11.16 1.94
N MET A 36 -2.33 10.40 1.82
CA MET A 36 -2.14 9.23 2.68
C MET A 36 -1.80 9.62 4.12
N PRO A 37 -2.48 9.05 5.12
CA PRO A 37 -2.21 9.38 6.50
C PRO A 37 -0.76 9.04 6.88
N TYR A 38 -0.17 9.91 7.65
CA TYR A 38 1.19 9.80 8.18
C TYR A 38 2.33 9.82 7.17
N VAL A 39 2.07 9.77 5.87
CA VAL A 39 3.13 9.86 4.84
C VAL A 39 3.57 11.30 4.70
N LYS A 40 4.80 11.58 5.15
CA LYS A 40 5.45 12.90 5.05
C LYS A 40 6.21 13.07 3.76
N GLU A 41 6.80 12.00 3.26
CA GLU A 41 7.57 11.96 2.03
C GLU A 41 7.36 10.61 1.33
N SER A 42 7.24 10.64 0.01
CA SER A 42 7.21 9.45 -0.83
C SER A 42 7.88 9.77 -2.16
N ARG A 43 8.90 8.99 -2.53
CA ARG A 43 9.69 9.18 -3.76
C ARG A 43 9.84 7.87 -4.51
N VAL A 44 9.50 7.85 -5.78
CA VAL A 44 9.87 6.77 -6.68
C VAL A 44 11.36 6.89 -6.98
N LEU A 45 12.13 5.88 -6.60
CA LEU A 45 13.58 5.83 -6.80
C LEU A 45 13.93 5.25 -8.17
N SER A 46 13.20 4.22 -8.58
CA SER A 46 13.34 3.58 -9.90
C SER A 46 12.09 2.80 -10.28
N ARG A 47 11.95 2.57 -11.57
CA ARG A 47 11.05 1.60 -12.17
C ARG A 47 11.89 0.67 -13.04
N ASP A 48 11.75 -0.63 -12.87
CA ASP A 48 12.48 -1.59 -13.70
C ASP A 48 11.68 -1.97 -14.96
N ALA A 49 12.30 -2.77 -15.83
CA ALA A 49 11.69 -3.20 -17.08
C ALA A 49 10.46 -4.10 -16.87
N SER A 50 10.32 -4.70 -15.71
CA SER A 50 9.15 -5.51 -15.32
C SER A 50 7.99 -4.69 -14.80
N GLY A 51 8.21 -3.39 -14.56
CA GLY A 51 7.23 -2.48 -13.99
C GLY A 51 7.26 -2.40 -12.46
N ASP A 52 8.16 -3.14 -11.80
CA ASP A 52 8.34 -3.03 -10.36
C ASP A 52 8.85 -1.65 -9.98
N VAL A 53 8.35 -1.14 -8.89
CA VAL A 53 8.67 0.21 -8.40
C VAL A 53 9.47 0.11 -7.11
N LEU A 54 10.65 0.72 -7.09
CA LEU A 54 11.38 0.97 -5.86
C LEU A 54 10.96 2.34 -5.30
N ASN A 55 10.36 2.34 -4.10
CA ASN A 55 9.80 3.55 -3.50
C ASN A 55 10.36 3.77 -2.10
N TYR A 56 10.85 4.98 -1.85
CA TYR A 56 11.22 5.46 -0.51
C TYR A 56 10.02 6.15 0.12
N GLN A 57 9.76 5.84 1.40
CA GLN A 57 8.74 6.53 2.19
C GLN A 57 9.28 6.95 3.55
N ARG A 58 8.82 8.12 4.01
CA ARG A 58 9.01 8.64 5.37
C ARG A 58 7.65 8.90 6.00
N LEU A 59 7.44 8.31 7.16
CA LEU A 59 6.23 8.47 7.96
C LEU A 59 6.50 9.38 9.14
N SER A 60 5.55 10.27 9.43
CA SER A 60 5.55 11.12 10.62
C SER A 60 4.22 11.02 11.35
N PHE A 61 4.27 10.82 12.64
CA PHE A 61 3.07 10.76 13.48
C PHE A 61 2.69 12.13 14.04
N GLY A 62 3.54 13.17 13.84
CA GLY A 62 3.30 14.52 14.35
C GLY A 62 3.31 14.63 15.88
N LEU A 63 3.93 13.68 16.58
CA LEU A 63 3.93 13.61 18.05
C LEU A 63 5.30 13.99 18.61
N PRO A 64 5.35 14.80 19.68
CA PRO A 64 6.60 15.10 20.36
C PRO A 64 7.31 13.83 20.82
N LEU A 65 8.63 13.79 20.67
CA LEU A 65 9.51 12.69 21.09
C LEU A 65 9.31 11.36 20.32
N VAL A 66 8.41 11.32 19.33
CA VAL A 66 8.27 10.17 18.43
C VAL A 66 8.99 10.48 17.13
N GLN A 67 10.13 9.83 16.93
CA GLN A 67 10.88 9.99 15.69
C GLN A 67 10.07 9.51 14.48
N ASP A 68 10.29 10.13 13.32
CA ASP A 68 9.78 9.65 12.03
C ASP A 68 10.29 8.22 11.74
N ARG A 69 9.60 7.50 10.89
CA ARG A 69 10.04 6.20 10.34
C ARG A 69 10.30 6.35 8.86
N HIS A 70 11.29 5.62 8.36
CA HIS A 70 11.54 5.57 6.93
C HIS A 70 11.95 4.18 6.45
N TYR A 71 11.70 3.92 5.20
CA TYR A 71 11.99 2.65 4.56
C TYR A 71 12.02 2.78 3.04
N VAL A 72 12.57 1.76 2.40
CA VAL A 72 12.45 1.53 0.96
C VAL A 72 11.68 0.23 0.77
N ILE A 73 10.71 0.25 -0.12
CA ILE A 73 9.93 -0.93 -0.51
C ILE A 73 9.99 -1.13 -2.01
N ARG A 74 10.03 -2.40 -2.43
CA ARG A 74 9.75 -2.80 -3.81
C ARG A 74 8.29 -3.15 -3.91
N ILE A 75 7.62 -2.55 -4.87
CA ILE A 75 6.19 -2.73 -5.14
C ILE A 75 6.05 -3.37 -6.51
N THR A 76 5.36 -4.50 -6.58
CA THR A 76 4.95 -5.17 -7.81
C THR A 76 3.45 -4.99 -7.99
N GLU A 77 3.03 -4.52 -9.15
CA GLU A 77 1.63 -4.42 -9.53
C GLU A 77 1.23 -5.60 -10.42
N TRP A 78 0.06 -6.17 -10.13
CA TRP A 78 -0.55 -7.27 -10.88
C TRP A 78 -1.93 -6.90 -11.35
N GLY A 79 -2.16 -6.96 -12.68
CA GLY A 79 -3.51 -7.01 -13.24
C GLY A 79 -3.90 -8.47 -13.44
N TYR A 80 -5.03 -8.89 -12.92
CA TYR A 80 -5.53 -10.26 -13.02
C TYR A 80 -7.04 -10.30 -13.24
N ARG A 81 -7.62 -11.49 -13.46
CA ARG A 81 -9.06 -11.68 -13.46
C ARG A 81 -9.49 -12.42 -12.20
N ASP A 82 -10.54 -11.90 -11.54
CA ASP A 82 -11.15 -12.55 -10.38
C ASP A 82 -11.89 -13.84 -10.78
N ALA A 83 -12.54 -14.49 -9.81
CA ALA A 83 -13.29 -15.73 -10.05
C ALA A 83 -14.45 -15.55 -11.05
N ASP A 84 -15.01 -14.34 -11.13
CA ASP A 84 -16.07 -13.98 -12.09
C ASP A 84 -15.50 -13.46 -13.42
N ARG A 85 -14.17 -13.62 -13.66
CA ARG A 85 -13.43 -13.15 -14.83
C ARG A 85 -13.40 -11.63 -15.01
N ARG A 86 -13.76 -10.86 -14.00
CA ARG A 86 -13.70 -9.40 -14.00
C ARG A 86 -12.29 -8.92 -13.68
N ARG A 87 -11.90 -7.78 -14.25
CA ARG A 87 -10.58 -7.23 -14.05
C ARG A 87 -10.37 -6.75 -12.63
N ALA A 88 -9.28 -7.20 -12.01
CA ALA A 88 -8.87 -6.90 -10.66
C ALA A 88 -7.37 -6.54 -10.62
N TRP A 89 -6.91 -5.94 -9.53
CA TRP A 89 -5.50 -5.58 -9.36
C TRP A 89 -5.02 -5.91 -7.95
N ALA A 90 -3.75 -6.29 -7.87
CA ALA A 90 -3.05 -6.40 -6.61
C ALA A 90 -1.74 -5.60 -6.65
N PHE A 91 -1.39 -5.00 -5.52
CA PHE A 91 -0.08 -4.40 -5.28
C PHE A 91 0.55 -5.17 -4.12
N VAL A 92 1.67 -5.80 -4.38
CA VAL A 92 2.43 -6.54 -3.36
C VAL A 92 3.72 -5.79 -3.10
N TRP A 93 4.07 -5.59 -1.84
CA TRP A 93 5.34 -4.95 -1.50
C TRP A 93 6.13 -5.72 -0.46
N ARG A 94 7.43 -5.51 -0.50
CA ARG A 94 8.39 -5.99 0.49
C ARG A 94 9.44 -4.93 0.80
N LEU A 95 9.97 -5.00 2.01
CA LEU A 95 11.09 -4.14 2.41
C LEU A 95 12.32 -4.45 1.57
N GLU A 96 13.00 -3.42 1.12
CA GLU A 96 14.30 -3.49 0.45
C GLU A 96 15.42 -2.98 1.35
N ASP A 97 16.60 -3.53 1.16
CA ASP A 97 17.78 -3.09 1.89
C ASP A 97 18.33 -1.77 1.35
N GLY A 98 18.90 -0.99 2.27
CA GLY A 98 19.50 0.29 1.93
C GLY A 98 18.54 1.48 2.04
N LEU A 99 19.11 2.64 2.01
CA LEU A 99 18.44 3.94 1.94
C LEU A 99 19.09 4.74 0.82
N PRO A 100 18.33 5.55 0.08
CA PRO A 100 18.90 6.37 -0.96
C PRO A 100 19.86 7.42 -0.38
N PRO A 101 20.86 7.87 -1.16
CA PRO A 101 21.73 8.97 -0.76
C PRO A 101 20.93 10.23 -0.40
N GLY A 102 21.40 10.98 0.57
CA GLY A 102 20.83 12.28 0.93
C GLY A 102 19.58 12.22 1.81
N VAL A 103 19.08 11.03 2.21
CA VAL A 103 18.01 10.97 3.21
C VAL A 103 18.56 11.28 4.60
N SER A 104 17.78 12.02 5.38
CA SER A 104 18.12 12.33 6.74
C SER A 104 18.20 11.09 7.62
N ARG A 105 19.21 11.02 8.49
CA ARG A 105 19.41 9.91 9.44
C ARG A 105 18.69 10.13 10.77
N ASP A 106 17.83 11.15 10.86
CA ASP A 106 17.06 11.48 12.06
C ASP A 106 15.79 10.63 12.23
N ALA A 107 15.45 9.82 11.22
CA ALA A 107 14.35 8.88 11.26
C ALA A 107 14.82 7.45 11.59
N VAL A 108 13.96 6.69 12.25
CA VAL A 108 14.20 5.28 12.55
C VAL A 108 13.91 4.44 11.30
N ARG A 109 14.85 3.58 10.92
CA ARG A 109 14.61 2.63 9.82
C ARG A 109 13.70 1.52 10.28
N VAL A 110 12.62 1.29 9.52
CA VAL A 110 11.72 0.15 9.71
C VAL A 110 12.47 -1.14 9.40
N SER A 111 12.29 -2.17 10.24
CA SER A 111 13.02 -3.43 10.12
C SER A 111 12.25 -4.53 9.39
N VAL A 112 10.92 -4.43 9.34
CA VAL A 112 10.02 -5.31 8.58
C VAL A 112 8.89 -4.48 8.01
N ASN A 113 8.64 -4.62 6.72
CA ASN A 113 7.47 -4.05 6.06
C ASN A 113 7.18 -4.82 4.76
N SER A 114 6.16 -5.63 4.79
CA SER A 114 5.62 -6.35 3.63
C SER A 114 4.10 -6.33 3.66
N GLY A 115 3.47 -6.55 2.52
CA GLY A 115 2.02 -6.58 2.48
C GLY A 115 1.46 -6.49 1.08
N HIS A 116 0.15 -6.30 1.02
CA HIS A 116 -0.55 -6.15 -0.25
C HIS A 116 -1.83 -5.30 -0.15
N TRP A 117 -2.18 -4.71 -1.29
CA TRP A 117 -3.53 -4.30 -1.63
C TRP A 117 -4.10 -5.31 -2.61
N ASP A 118 -5.38 -5.67 -2.45
CA ASP A 118 -6.14 -6.45 -3.42
C ASP A 118 -7.44 -5.70 -3.73
N LEU A 119 -7.65 -5.40 -5.01
CA LEU A 119 -8.71 -4.51 -5.50
C LEU A 119 -9.59 -5.29 -6.46
N ARG A 120 -10.79 -5.67 -6.02
CA ARG A 120 -11.75 -6.45 -6.81
C ARG A 120 -13.04 -5.67 -7.04
N PRO A 121 -13.70 -5.84 -8.18
CA PRO A 121 -15.04 -5.32 -8.35
C PRO A 121 -15.99 -5.93 -7.30
N VAL A 122 -16.89 -5.12 -6.73
CA VAL A 122 -17.98 -5.65 -5.90
C VAL A 122 -18.94 -6.47 -6.78
N ALA A 123 -19.43 -7.58 -6.27
CA ALA A 123 -20.40 -8.39 -7.01
C ALA A 123 -21.64 -7.56 -7.39
N GLY A 124 -22.00 -7.58 -8.68
CA GLY A 124 -23.12 -6.81 -9.21
C GLY A 124 -22.92 -5.30 -9.33
N SER A 125 -21.69 -4.80 -9.12
CA SER A 125 -21.36 -3.37 -9.27
C SER A 125 -20.04 -3.19 -10.02
N GLU A 126 -20.03 -2.29 -11.00
CA GLU A 126 -18.80 -1.85 -11.67
C GLU A 126 -18.24 -0.55 -11.09
N SER A 127 -19.03 0.12 -10.24
CA SER A 127 -18.70 1.43 -9.64
C SER A 127 -18.17 1.33 -8.20
N ALA A 128 -18.01 0.13 -7.66
CA ALA A 128 -17.50 -0.09 -6.31
C ALA A 128 -16.40 -1.15 -6.28
N THR A 129 -15.44 -0.97 -5.38
CA THR A 129 -14.29 -1.85 -5.19
C THR A 129 -14.31 -2.49 -3.81
N ASP A 130 -14.27 -3.83 -3.75
CA ASP A 130 -13.89 -4.58 -2.56
C ASP A 130 -12.37 -4.49 -2.42
N VAL A 131 -11.94 -3.79 -1.38
CA VAL A 131 -10.53 -3.53 -1.10
C VAL A 131 -10.10 -4.37 0.08
N ARG A 132 -9.06 -5.17 -0.11
CA ARG A 132 -8.37 -5.90 0.97
C ARG A 132 -6.98 -5.33 1.14
N TYR A 133 -6.63 -5.06 2.36
CA TYR A 133 -5.33 -4.54 2.76
C TYR A 133 -4.72 -5.43 3.82
N CYS A 134 -3.48 -5.80 3.59
CA CYS A 134 -2.71 -6.57 4.54
C CYS A 134 -1.33 -5.95 4.70
N VAL A 135 -0.88 -5.77 5.94
CA VAL A 135 0.48 -5.33 6.24
C VAL A 135 1.07 -6.11 7.40
N PHE A 136 2.31 -6.55 7.22
CA PHE A 136 3.15 -7.16 8.23
C PHE A 136 4.35 -6.24 8.46
N THR A 137 4.43 -5.65 9.64
CA THR A 137 5.41 -4.59 9.91
C THR A 137 5.97 -4.64 11.32
N ASP A 138 7.27 -4.33 11.42
CA ASP A 138 7.92 -3.94 12.68
C ASP A 138 8.46 -2.53 12.48
N PRO A 139 7.80 -1.53 13.08
CA PRO A 139 8.20 -0.14 12.92
C PRO A 139 9.54 0.20 13.56
N ALA A 140 10.17 -0.76 14.25
CA ALA A 140 11.41 -0.64 15.00
C ALA A 140 11.42 0.49 16.04
N GLY A 141 12.39 0.43 16.95
CA GLY A 141 12.56 1.44 18.01
C GLY A 141 11.46 1.45 19.05
N ALA A 142 11.58 2.35 20.02
CA ALA A 142 10.59 2.49 21.09
C ALA A 142 9.37 3.26 20.56
N LEU A 143 8.27 2.56 20.37
CA LEU A 143 6.95 3.17 20.18
C LEU A 143 6.13 3.03 21.45
N PRO A 144 5.48 4.09 21.92
CA PRO A 144 4.53 3.97 23.01
C PRO A 144 3.43 2.93 22.67
N LYS A 145 3.11 2.04 23.60
CA LYS A 145 2.10 0.96 23.37
C LYS A 145 0.74 1.50 22.90
N TRP A 146 0.34 2.68 23.36
CA TRP A 146 -0.90 3.32 22.95
C TRP A 146 -0.87 3.74 21.47
N LEU A 147 0.30 4.15 20.93
CA LEU A 147 0.44 4.51 19.52
C LEU A 147 0.28 3.28 18.59
N VAL A 148 0.73 2.14 19.07
CA VAL A 148 0.53 0.88 18.36
C VAL A 148 -0.96 0.49 18.32
N GLY A 149 -1.70 0.72 19.42
CA GLY A 149 -3.15 0.56 19.45
C GLY A 149 -3.86 1.51 18.49
N LEU A 150 -3.46 2.77 18.47
CA LEU A 150 -4.02 3.80 17.58
C LEU A 150 -3.85 3.46 16.10
N ALA A 151 -2.73 2.86 15.72
CA ALA A 151 -2.52 2.43 14.33
C ALA A 151 -3.57 1.41 13.88
N ASN A 152 -4.03 0.53 14.76
CA ASN A 152 -5.03 -0.48 14.45
C ASN A 152 -6.48 0.07 14.49
N THR A 153 -6.78 1.00 15.40
CA THR A 153 -8.15 1.50 15.61
C THR A 153 -8.49 2.73 14.78
N GLU A 154 -7.51 3.58 14.48
CA GLU A 154 -7.72 4.81 13.73
C GLU A 154 -6.96 4.85 12.40
N GLY A 155 -5.78 4.23 12.34
CA GLY A 155 -4.91 4.29 11.16
C GLY A 155 -5.54 3.65 9.94
N ILE A 156 -6.15 2.48 10.08
CA ILE A 156 -6.79 1.76 8.98
C ILE A 156 -8.05 2.47 8.48
N PRO A 157 -9.00 2.89 9.34
CA PRO A 157 -10.13 3.69 8.87
C PRO A 157 -9.70 4.99 8.17
N LYS A 158 -8.69 5.69 8.68
CA LYS A 158 -8.13 6.88 8.03
C LYS A 158 -7.51 6.57 6.68
N LEU A 159 -6.82 5.43 6.54
CA LEU A 159 -6.24 4.97 5.28
C LEU A 159 -7.32 4.75 4.22
N PHE A 160 -8.37 3.99 4.54
CA PHE A 160 -9.48 3.73 3.63
C PHE A 160 -10.24 5.02 3.28
N ALA A 161 -10.51 5.88 4.25
CA ALA A 161 -11.15 7.18 4.01
C ALA A 161 -10.31 8.09 3.09
N ALA A 162 -8.99 8.09 3.26
CA ALA A 162 -8.08 8.85 2.41
C ALA A 162 -8.10 8.37 0.96
N VAL A 163 -8.04 7.04 0.74
CA VAL A 163 -8.12 6.45 -0.60
C VAL A 163 -9.48 6.73 -1.23
N SER A 164 -10.58 6.58 -0.48
CA SER A 164 -11.94 6.87 -0.94
C SER A 164 -12.09 8.35 -1.35
N THR A 165 -11.62 9.28 -0.51
CA THR A 165 -11.66 10.72 -0.80
C THR A 165 -10.82 11.06 -2.03
N ALA A 166 -9.63 10.48 -2.16
CA ALA A 166 -8.79 10.68 -3.34
C ALA A 166 -9.47 10.14 -4.61
N ALA A 167 -10.05 8.94 -4.56
CA ALA A 167 -10.75 8.32 -5.68
C ALA A 167 -11.92 9.16 -6.19
N ALA A 168 -12.64 9.84 -5.29
CA ALA A 168 -13.73 10.74 -5.64
C ALA A 168 -13.27 12.09 -6.22
N SER A 169 -11.97 12.40 -6.15
CA SER A 169 -11.45 13.67 -6.66
C SER A 169 -11.48 13.72 -8.19
N PRO A 170 -11.62 14.91 -8.83
CA PRO A 170 -11.63 15.05 -10.29
C PRO A 170 -10.40 14.46 -10.98
N ARG A 171 -9.27 14.37 -10.27
CA ARG A 171 -8.03 13.82 -10.80
C ARG A 171 -8.17 12.33 -11.19
N TYR A 172 -8.90 11.56 -10.41
CA TYR A 172 -9.01 10.12 -10.59
C TYR A 172 -10.40 9.68 -11.07
N ALA A 173 -11.45 10.34 -10.59
CA ALA A 173 -12.84 9.97 -10.89
C ALA A 173 -13.18 9.99 -12.39
N SER A 174 -12.47 10.81 -13.18
CA SER A 174 -12.67 10.91 -14.63
C SER A 174 -11.78 9.99 -15.46
N LEU A 175 -10.99 9.11 -14.84
CA LEU A 175 -10.12 8.20 -15.58
C LEU A 175 -10.96 7.17 -16.35
N PRO A 176 -10.67 6.98 -17.65
CA PRO A 176 -11.37 5.97 -18.44
C PRO A 176 -11.00 4.56 -17.94
N PRO A 177 -11.89 3.58 -18.08
CA PRO A 177 -11.54 2.19 -17.81
C PRO A 177 -10.41 1.76 -18.73
N PRO A 178 -9.49 0.90 -18.25
CA PRO A 178 -8.43 0.37 -19.10
C PRO A 178 -9.02 -0.51 -20.20
N SER A 179 -8.30 -0.62 -21.33
CA SER A 179 -8.68 -1.54 -22.39
C SER A 179 -8.75 -2.98 -21.84
N GLU A 180 -9.73 -3.76 -22.31
CA GLU A 180 -9.88 -5.17 -21.95
C GLU A 180 -8.72 -6.05 -22.41
N GLU A 181 -7.94 -5.58 -23.39
CA GLU A 181 -6.91 -6.33 -24.14
C GLU A 181 -5.51 -6.34 -23.50
N GLY A 182 -5.35 -5.90 -22.25
CA GLY A 182 -4.03 -5.93 -21.59
C GLY A 182 -3.65 -7.34 -21.08
N PRO A 183 -2.33 -7.63 -20.94
CA PRO A 183 -1.88 -8.88 -20.36
C PRO A 183 -2.50 -9.06 -18.97
N VAL A 184 -3.07 -10.22 -18.74
CA VAL A 184 -3.71 -10.59 -17.49
C VAL A 184 -2.97 -11.80 -16.93
N ALA A 185 -2.28 -11.59 -15.82
CA ALA A 185 -1.62 -12.67 -15.10
C ALA A 185 -2.64 -13.54 -14.34
N GLU A 186 -2.20 -14.71 -13.90
CA GLU A 186 -2.96 -15.47 -12.89
C GLU A 186 -3.05 -14.66 -11.59
N PRO A 187 -4.14 -14.81 -10.81
CA PRO A 187 -4.25 -14.12 -9.54
C PRO A 187 -3.07 -14.47 -8.64
N PRO A 188 -2.42 -13.48 -8.00
CA PRO A 188 -1.33 -13.75 -7.09
C PRO A 188 -1.84 -14.55 -5.89
N SER A 189 -1.01 -15.46 -5.39
CA SER A 189 -1.27 -16.14 -4.12
C SER A 189 -1.06 -15.12 -2.99
N LEU A 190 -2.11 -14.37 -2.67
CA LEU A 190 -2.13 -13.43 -1.55
C LEU A 190 -2.43 -14.23 -0.28
N GLY A 191 -1.40 -14.90 0.24
CA GLY A 191 -1.42 -15.55 1.54
C GLY A 191 -1.38 -14.54 2.70
N ASP A 192 -0.91 -14.99 3.87
CA ASP A 192 -0.61 -14.09 4.98
C ASP A 192 0.36 -12.99 4.51
N CYS A 193 0.22 -11.77 5.03
CA CYS A 193 1.04 -10.61 4.62
C CYS A 193 2.55 -10.86 4.73
N ALA A 194 2.95 -11.77 5.62
CA ALA A 194 4.35 -12.14 5.80
C ALA A 194 4.92 -12.89 4.59
N ASP A 195 4.06 -13.64 3.89
CA ASP A 195 4.40 -14.54 2.79
C ASP A 195 3.93 -14.03 1.42
N ALA A 196 3.39 -12.81 1.36
CA ALA A 196 2.97 -12.20 0.11
C ALA A 196 4.16 -12.13 -0.86
N THR A 197 4.31 -13.19 -1.64
CA THR A 197 5.33 -13.32 -2.67
C THR A 197 4.65 -13.13 -4.02
N PRO A 198 5.18 -12.28 -4.91
CA PRO A 198 4.70 -12.25 -6.27
C PRO A 198 4.84 -13.66 -6.86
N PRO A 199 3.85 -14.17 -7.61
CA PRO A 199 4.00 -15.42 -8.32
C PRO A 199 5.26 -15.36 -9.18
N GLY A 200 6.01 -16.45 -9.25
CA GLY A 200 7.22 -16.54 -10.05
C GLY A 200 6.92 -16.17 -11.50
N ARG A 201 7.74 -15.30 -12.06
CA ARG A 201 7.71 -14.96 -13.49
C ARG A 201 8.44 -16.02 -14.28
#